data_a599e9c16d1fd55c384eccb65a933cdb
#
_entry.id   a599e9c16d1fd55c384eccb65a933cdb
#
_cell.length_a   1.000
_cell.length_b   1.000
_cell.length_c   1.000
_cell.angle_alpha   90.00
_cell.angle_beta   90.00
_cell.angle_gamma   90.00
#
_symmetry.space_group_name_H-M   'P 1'
#
loop_
_entity.id
_entity.type
_entity.pdbx_description
1 polymer ?
#
loop_
_entity_poly.entity_id
_entity_poly.type
_entity_poly.pdbx_seq_one_letter_code
_entity_poly.pdbx_strand_id
1 'polypeptide(L)'
;ACAKAARANGFTDIEAYTPTPLHGLPEILGYKNYMPHLVFLGGLVGVVTGFGLCYWASVIEYPLNIGGKPFNSWPAFVVPTFETMILFASLTAVFGMLVLNGLPQPYHPVFNVEKFARCSSDRFFFIVLSRDPKFDLQNTRRFLADQKALSVDEVPH
;
A
#
# COMPACT_ATOMS: atom_id res chain seq x y z
N ALA A 1 18.46 11.51 -8.94
CA ALA A 1 19.87 11.70 -8.52
C ALA A 1 19.94 11.71 -6.98
N CYS A 2 19.30 12.66 -6.29
CA CYS A 2 19.38 12.84 -4.82
C CYS A 2 19.03 11.55 -4.04
N ALA A 3 17.94 10.86 -4.34
CA ALA A 3 17.54 9.63 -3.65
C ALA A 3 18.60 8.51 -3.76
N LYS A 4 19.26 8.36 -4.92
CA LYS A 4 20.37 7.41 -5.10
C LYS A 4 21.58 7.80 -4.25
N ALA A 5 21.91 9.09 -4.22
CA ALA A 5 23.01 9.59 -3.41
C ALA A 5 22.74 9.40 -1.91
N ALA A 6 21.51 9.64 -1.45
CA ALA A 6 21.13 9.42 -0.07
C ALA A 6 21.25 7.95 0.34
N ARG A 7 20.78 7.02 -0.50
CA ARG A 7 20.96 5.57 -0.25
C ARG A 7 22.43 5.16 -0.24
N ALA A 8 23.24 5.68 -1.15
CA ALA A 8 24.67 5.42 -1.18
C ALA A 8 25.39 5.93 0.08
N ASN A 9 24.92 7.04 0.65
CA ASN A 9 25.38 7.56 1.93
C ASN A 9 24.81 6.80 3.15
N GLY A 10 23.90 5.83 2.92
CA GLY A 10 23.37 4.95 3.94
C GLY A 10 22.17 5.50 4.71
N PHE A 11 21.49 6.52 4.20
CA PHE A 11 20.17 6.91 4.70
C PHE A 11 19.14 5.84 4.33
N THR A 12 18.35 5.44 5.31
CA THR A 12 17.35 4.37 5.19
C THR A 12 15.92 4.87 5.22
N ASP A 13 15.65 5.90 6.03
CA ASP A 13 14.33 6.48 6.24
C ASP A 13 14.19 7.79 5.45
N ILE A 14 13.92 7.63 4.15
CA ILE A 14 13.82 8.74 3.20
C ILE A 14 12.49 8.69 2.45
N GLU A 15 11.91 9.85 2.20
CA GLU A 15 10.68 10.01 1.45
C GLU A 15 10.87 10.97 0.29
N ALA A 16 10.11 10.77 -0.77
CA ALA A 16 10.11 11.67 -1.92
C ALA A 16 8.68 11.92 -2.40
N TYR A 17 8.37 13.18 -2.62
CA TYR A 17 7.07 13.62 -3.12
C TYR A 17 7.27 14.26 -4.50
N THR A 18 6.52 13.78 -5.47
CA THR A 18 6.67 14.18 -6.86
C THR A 18 5.31 14.40 -7.52
N PRO A 19 5.13 15.45 -8.33
CA PRO A 19 3.85 15.72 -9.01
C PRO A 19 3.53 14.68 -10.08
N THR A 20 4.54 14.00 -10.60
CA THR A 20 4.41 12.95 -11.62
C THR A 20 5.12 11.70 -11.17
N PRO A 21 4.61 10.50 -11.53
CA PRO A 21 5.27 9.24 -11.19
C PRO A 21 6.66 9.15 -11.86
N LEU A 22 7.67 8.85 -11.08
CA LEU A 22 9.04 8.61 -11.57
C LEU A 22 9.34 7.12 -11.55
N HIS A 23 9.61 6.56 -12.74
CA HIS A 23 10.00 5.16 -12.87
C HIS A 23 11.29 4.86 -12.07
N GLY A 24 11.27 3.77 -11.31
CA GLY A 24 12.40 3.32 -10.50
C GLY A 24 12.60 4.07 -9.18
N LEU A 25 11.81 5.11 -8.88
CA LEU A 25 11.91 5.82 -7.59
C LEU A 25 11.47 4.94 -6.41
N PRO A 26 10.37 4.18 -6.48
CA PRO A 26 9.96 3.30 -5.39
C PRO A 26 11.02 2.25 -5.03
N GLU A 27 11.71 1.69 -6.03
CA GLU A 27 12.79 0.71 -5.83
C GLU A 27 13.99 1.34 -5.13
N ILE A 28 14.36 2.57 -5.51
CA ILE A 28 15.45 3.32 -4.87
C ILE A 28 15.08 3.66 -3.42
N LEU A 29 13.84 4.00 -3.15
CA LEU A 29 13.32 4.26 -1.80
C LEU A 29 13.12 2.98 -0.98
N GLY A 30 13.27 1.80 -1.60
CA GLY A 30 13.12 0.50 -0.93
C GLY A 30 11.68 0.11 -0.62
N TYR A 31 10.70 0.73 -1.28
CA TYR A 31 9.30 0.35 -1.14
C TYR A 31 9.04 -1.03 -1.75
N LYS A 32 8.50 -1.94 -0.94
CA LYS A 32 8.04 -3.25 -1.38
C LYS A 32 6.52 -3.24 -1.52
N ASN A 33 6.03 -3.57 -2.70
CA ASN A 33 4.59 -3.67 -2.92
C ASN A 33 4.05 -5.04 -2.51
N TYR A 34 3.44 -5.10 -1.34
CA TYR A 34 2.80 -6.32 -0.82
C TYR A 34 1.33 -6.46 -1.21
N MET A 35 0.72 -5.42 -1.79
CA MET A 35 -0.71 -5.38 -2.12
C MET A 35 -1.18 -6.54 -3.00
N PRO A 36 -0.49 -6.91 -4.10
CA PRO A 36 -0.95 -8.02 -4.94
C PRO A 36 -1.06 -9.34 -4.19
N HIS A 37 -0.10 -9.60 -3.28
CA HIS A 37 -0.11 -10.83 -2.47
C HIS A 37 -1.24 -10.84 -1.46
N LEU A 38 -1.52 -9.71 -0.80
CA LEU A 38 -2.63 -9.57 0.14
C LEU A 38 -3.98 -9.77 -0.56
N VAL A 39 -4.17 -9.14 -1.71
CA VAL A 39 -5.42 -9.26 -2.49
C VAL A 39 -5.62 -10.70 -2.98
N PHE A 40 -4.55 -11.36 -3.43
CA PHE A 40 -4.59 -12.77 -3.81
C PHE A 40 -5.01 -13.67 -2.64
N LEU A 41 -4.41 -13.48 -1.46
CA LEU A 41 -4.78 -14.24 -0.26
C LEU A 41 -6.23 -13.98 0.14
N GLY A 42 -6.68 -12.71 0.09
CA GLY A 42 -8.08 -12.36 0.33
C GLY A 42 -9.03 -13.10 -0.63
N GLY A 43 -8.71 -13.11 -1.92
CA GLY A 43 -9.46 -13.85 -2.92
C GLY A 43 -9.50 -15.36 -2.64
N LEU A 44 -8.38 -15.96 -2.26
CA LEU A 44 -8.30 -17.37 -1.91
C LEU A 44 -9.20 -17.72 -0.72
N VAL A 45 -9.17 -16.90 0.32
CA VAL A 45 -10.08 -17.03 1.48
C VAL A 45 -11.54 -16.95 1.03
N GLY A 46 -11.84 -16.01 0.11
CA GLY A 46 -13.18 -15.86 -0.47
C GLY A 46 -13.64 -17.12 -1.22
N VAL A 47 -12.76 -17.75 -2.01
CA VAL A 47 -13.06 -19.03 -2.69
C VAL A 47 -13.38 -20.13 -1.70
N VAL A 48 -12.54 -20.33 -0.69
CA VAL A 48 -12.72 -21.37 0.32
C VAL A 48 -14.03 -21.14 1.10
N THR A 49 -14.29 -19.89 1.48
CA THR A 49 -15.51 -19.52 2.22
C THR A 49 -16.76 -19.70 1.36
N GLY A 50 -16.75 -19.20 0.12
CA GLY A 50 -17.92 -19.28 -0.77
C GLY A 50 -18.28 -20.72 -1.15
N PHE A 51 -17.28 -21.50 -1.57
CA PHE A 51 -17.50 -22.90 -1.88
C PHE A 51 -17.89 -23.71 -0.65
N GLY A 52 -17.20 -23.50 0.48
CA GLY A 52 -17.49 -24.17 1.74
C GLY A 52 -18.89 -23.89 2.25
N LEU A 53 -19.37 -22.64 2.17
CA LEU A 53 -20.73 -22.26 2.51
C LEU A 53 -21.78 -22.95 1.64
N CYS A 54 -21.57 -22.96 0.32
CA CYS A 54 -22.49 -23.64 -0.60
C CYS A 54 -22.53 -25.14 -0.34
N TYR A 55 -21.38 -25.76 -0.12
CA TYR A 55 -21.28 -27.17 0.21
C TYR A 55 -21.95 -27.48 1.54
N TRP A 56 -21.63 -26.75 2.59
CA TRP A 56 -22.22 -26.93 3.91
C TRP A 56 -23.74 -26.79 3.89
N ALA A 57 -24.26 -25.72 3.27
CA ALA A 57 -25.69 -25.49 3.17
C ALA A 57 -26.43 -26.58 2.36
N SER A 58 -25.86 -27.03 1.25
CA SER A 58 -26.57 -27.93 0.33
C SER A 58 -26.38 -29.42 0.65
N VAL A 59 -25.31 -29.80 1.32
CA VAL A 59 -24.97 -31.21 1.58
C VAL A 59 -25.17 -31.58 3.05
N ILE A 60 -24.88 -30.64 3.97
CA ILE A 60 -24.87 -30.95 5.42
C ILE A 60 -26.13 -30.45 6.10
N GLU A 61 -26.41 -29.15 6.03
CA GLU A 61 -27.46 -28.51 6.83
C GLU A 61 -28.87 -28.73 6.23
N TYR A 62 -29.02 -28.52 4.91
CA TYR A 62 -30.30 -28.64 4.21
C TYR A 62 -30.17 -29.52 2.96
N PRO A 63 -30.03 -30.84 3.10
CA PRO A 63 -29.93 -31.74 1.97
C PRO A 63 -31.32 -31.99 1.31
N LEU A 64 -31.86 -30.97 0.66
CA LEU A 64 -33.15 -31.04 -0.01
C LEU A 64 -32.98 -31.52 -1.45
N ASN A 65 -33.66 -32.63 -1.76
CA ASN A 65 -33.70 -33.15 -3.14
C ASN A 65 -34.77 -32.38 -3.92
N ILE A 66 -34.34 -31.48 -4.82
CA ILE A 66 -35.22 -30.72 -5.67
C ILE A 66 -35.02 -31.18 -7.12
N GLY A 67 -36.05 -31.85 -7.69
CA GLY A 67 -36.03 -32.28 -9.09
C GLY A 67 -34.93 -33.25 -9.45
N GLY A 68 -34.45 -34.08 -8.50
CA GLY A 68 -33.36 -35.02 -8.75
C GLY A 68 -31.97 -34.44 -8.83
N LYS A 69 -31.78 -33.14 -8.45
CA LYS A 69 -30.50 -32.49 -8.43
C LYS A 69 -29.59 -33.11 -7.34
N PRO A 70 -28.34 -33.50 -7.65
CA PRO A 70 -27.42 -34.00 -6.62
C PRO A 70 -27.11 -32.93 -5.58
N PHE A 71 -26.99 -33.32 -4.30
CA PHE A 71 -26.71 -32.40 -3.21
C PHE A 71 -25.40 -31.61 -3.43
N ASN A 72 -24.34 -32.28 -3.86
CA ASN A 72 -23.09 -31.65 -4.26
C ASN A 72 -23.15 -31.21 -5.73
N SER A 73 -23.91 -30.15 -6.00
CA SER A 73 -23.99 -29.52 -7.33
C SER A 73 -22.88 -28.50 -7.53
N TRP A 74 -21.62 -28.92 -7.45
CA TRP A 74 -20.46 -28.03 -7.53
C TRP A 74 -20.46 -27.05 -8.71
N PRO A 75 -20.99 -27.38 -9.94
CA PRO A 75 -21.06 -26.40 -11.01
C PRO A 75 -21.94 -25.20 -10.68
N ALA A 76 -23.01 -25.39 -9.88
CA ALA A 76 -23.87 -24.32 -9.43
C ALA A 76 -23.22 -23.47 -8.32
N PHE A 77 -22.24 -24.02 -7.60
CA PHE A 77 -21.53 -23.33 -6.55
C PHE A 77 -20.47 -22.35 -7.09
N VAL A 78 -20.08 -22.48 -8.37
CA VAL A 78 -19.06 -21.64 -9.00
C VAL A 78 -19.46 -20.16 -8.95
N VAL A 79 -20.72 -19.84 -9.25
CA VAL A 79 -21.18 -18.43 -9.29
C VAL A 79 -21.07 -17.77 -7.91
N PRO A 80 -21.71 -18.27 -6.84
CA PRO A 80 -21.59 -17.63 -5.52
C PRO A 80 -20.16 -17.68 -4.95
N THR A 81 -19.37 -18.71 -5.31
CA THR A 81 -17.95 -18.76 -4.95
C THR A 81 -17.17 -17.63 -5.60
N PHE A 82 -17.41 -17.38 -6.88
CA PHE A 82 -16.77 -16.27 -7.61
C PHE A 82 -17.16 -14.90 -7.03
N GLU A 83 -18.44 -14.70 -6.72
CA GLU A 83 -18.90 -13.47 -6.09
C GLU A 83 -18.24 -13.23 -4.72
N THR A 84 -18.17 -14.28 -3.90
CA THR A 84 -17.52 -14.22 -2.58
C THR A 84 -16.02 -13.97 -2.72
N MET A 85 -15.37 -14.59 -3.71
CA MET A 85 -13.96 -14.34 -4.02
C MET A 85 -13.70 -12.86 -4.33
N ILE A 86 -14.51 -12.25 -5.20
CA ILE A 86 -14.36 -10.84 -5.58
C ILE A 86 -14.63 -9.94 -4.37
N LEU A 87 -15.65 -10.25 -3.58
CA LEU A 87 -15.96 -9.48 -2.37
C LEU A 87 -14.78 -9.46 -1.41
N PHE A 88 -14.21 -10.60 -1.07
CA PHE A 88 -13.06 -10.69 -0.17
C PHE A 88 -11.81 -10.03 -0.75
N ALA A 89 -11.54 -10.23 -2.04
CA ALA A 89 -10.41 -9.59 -2.71
C ALA A 89 -10.53 -8.05 -2.68
N SER A 90 -11.71 -7.51 -2.99
CA SER A 90 -11.95 -6.07 -2.99
C SER A 90 -11.87 -5.46 -1.59
N LEU A 91 -12.46 -6.11 -0.59
CA LEU A 91 -12.34 -5.66 0.80
C LEU A 91 -10.89 -5.69 1.28
N THR A 92 -10.15 -6.75 0.93
CA THR A 92 -8.72 -6.84 1.25
C THR A 92 -7.91 -5.75 0.55
N ALA A 93 -8.26 -5.39 -0.68
CA ALA A 93 -7.61 -4.30 -1.40
C ALA A 93 -7.83 -2.95 -0.68
N VAL A 94 -9.08 -2.64 -0.32
CA VAL A 94 -9.42 -1.38 0.35
C VAL A 94 -8.78 -1.30 1.74
N PHE A 95 -9.06 -2.29 2.60
CA PHE A 95 -8.51 -2.28 3.96
C PHE A 95 -6.99 -2.44 3.99
N GLY A 96 -6.44 -3.28 3.13
CA GLY A 96 -5.00 -3.44 3.00
C GLY A 96 -4.31 -2.14 2.61
N MET A 97 -4.88 -1.40 1.66
CA MET A 97 -4.37 -0.09 1.27
C MET A 97 -4.41 0.91 2.43
N LEU A 98 -5.52 0.99 3.16
CA LEU A 98 -5.66 1.89 4.30
C LEU A 98 -4.65 1.54 5.41
N VAL A 99 -4.53 0.26 5.76
CA VAL A 99 -3.62 -0.19 6.82
C VAL A 99 -2.16 0.00 6.44
N LEU A 100 -1.77 -0.39 5.22
CA LEU A 100 -0.38 -0.26 4.77
C LEU A 100 0.07 1.19 4.64
N ASN A 101 -0.86 2.10 4.34
CA ASN A 101 -0.57 3.54 4.28
C ASN A 101 -0.76 4.25 5.63
N GLY A 102 -1.13 3.54 6.70
CA GLY A 102 -1.35 4.12 8.02
C GLY A 102 -2.52 5.10 8.08
N LEU A 103 -3.50 4.96 7.19
CA LEU A 103 -4.69 5.83 7.15
C LEU A 103 -5.76 5.37 8.16
N PRO A 104 -6.51 6.29 8.77
CA PRO A 104 -6.51 7.74 8.58
C PRO A 104 -5.36 8.46 9.29
N GLN A 105 -4.65 9.34 8.56
CA GLN A 105 -3.61 10.20 9.11
C GLN A 105 -4.02 11.65 8.95
N PRO A 106 -4.68 12.25 9.95
CA PRO A 106 -5.27 13.59 9.83
C PRO A 106 -4.21 14.71 9.77
N TYR A 107 -3.00 14.42 10.21
CA TYR A 107 -1.92 15.39 10.24
C TYR A 107 -0.57 14.77 9.88
N HIS A 108 0.21 15.47 9.07
CA HIS A 108 1.59 15.14 8.78
C HIS A 108 2.46 16.42 8.90
N PRO A 109 3.59 16.40 9.63
CA PRO A 109 4.39 17.60 9.89
C PRO A 109 4.87 18.32 8.63
N VAL A 110 5.03 17.63 7.53
CA VAL A 110 5.47 18.19 6.25
C VAL A 110 4.57 19.33 5.74
N PHE A 111 3.30 19.33 6.11
CA PHE A 111 2.35 20.39 5.75
C PHE A 111 2.61 21.73 6.49
N ASN A 112 3.46 21.73 7.52
CA ASN A 112 3.89 22.96 8.18
C ASN A 112 4.85 23.80 7.30
N VAL A 113 5.38 23.21 6.24
CA VAL A 113 6.24 23.92 5.27
C VAL A 113 5.36 24.44 4.14
N GLU A 114 5.12 25.76 4.08
CA GLU A 114 4.27 26.39 3.04
C GLU A 114 4.65 25.99 1.61
N LYS A 115 5.95 25.89 1.34
CA LYS A 115 6.47 25.51 0.03
C LYS A 115 6.01 24.12 -0.40
N PHE A 116 5.67 23.24 0.55
CA PHE A 116 5.22 21.88 0.28
C PHE A 116 3.89 21.81 -0.48
N ALA A 117 3.05 22.84 -0.41
CA ALA A 117 1.84 22.94 -1.22
C ALA A 117 2.09 22.76 -2.74
N ARG A 118 3.32 23.00 -3.19
CA ARG A 118 3.72 22.84 -4.60
C ARG A 118 4.14 21.42 -4.98
N CYS A 119 4.09 20.46 -4.05
CA CYS A 119 4.47 19.07 -4.31
C CYS A 119 3.57 18.37 -5.35
N SER A 120 2.31 18.82 -5.47
CA SER A 120 1.35 18.32 -6.45
C SER A 120 1.33 19.09 -7.77
N SER A 121 2.08 20.20 -7.87
CA SER A 121 2.04 21.08 -9.03
C SER A 121 3.31 20.99 -9.87
N ASP A 122 4.42 21.50 -9.35
CA ASP A 122 5.62 21.75 -10.14
C ASP A 122 6.94 21.48 -9.42
N ARG A 123 6.89 21.03 -8.16
CA ARG A 123 8.10 20.82 -7.37
C ARG A 123 8.28 19.40 -6.87
N PHE A 124 9.52 18.99 -6.80
CA PHE A 124 9.95 17.71 -6.25
C PHE A 124 10.49 17.97 -4.83
N PHE A 125 9.99 17.19 -3.87
CA PHE A 125 10.44 17.25 -2.48
C PHE A 125 11.10 15.92 -2.11
N PHE A 126 12.19 16.06 -1.37
CA PHE A 126 12.92 14.93 -0.81
C PHE A 126 13.10 15.17 0.67
N ILE A 127 12.72 14.22 1.49
CA ILE A 127 12.70 14.33 2.94
C ILE A 127 13.57 13.23 3.53
N VAL A 128 14.39 13.60 4.51
CA VAL A 128 15.09 12.66 5.39
C VAL A 128 14.39 12.75 6.74
N LEU A 129 13.90 11.63 7.22
CA LEU A 129 13.15 11.57 8.48
C LEU A 129 14.11 11.60 9.67
N SER A 130 13.71 12.30 10.74
CA SER A 130 14.50 12.42 11.97
C SER A 130 14.74 11.09 12.69
N ARG A 131 13.93 10.06 12.40
CA ARG A 131 14.07 8.71 12.92
C ARG A 131 15.16 7.88 12.21
N ASP A 132 15.73 8.39 11.11
CA ASP A 132 16.83 7.71 10.43
C ASP A 132 18.05 7.59 11.35
N PRO A 133 18.67 6.41 11.48
CA PRO A 133 19.83 6.21 12.36
C PRO A 133 21.04 7.10 12.03
N LYS A 134 21.14 7.58 10.79
CA LYS A 134 22.19 8.49 10.32
C LYS A 134 21.79 9.95 10.31
N PHE A 135 20.58 10.25 10.79
CA PHE A 135 20.13 11.64 10.81
C PHE A 135 20.98 12.47 11.77
N ASP A 136 21.61 13.50 11.25
CA ASP A 136 22.23 14.59 12.00
C ASP A 136 21.89 15.89 11.31
N LEU A 137 21.30 16.82 12.05
CA LEU A 137 20.75 18.05 11.50
C LEU A 137 21.76 18.82 10.63
N GLN A 138 22.99 18.96 11.10
CA GLN A 138 24.02 19.73 10.38
C GLN A 138 24.56 18.97 9.17
N ASN A 139 24.87 17.69 9.31
CA ASN A 139 25.43 16.88 8.26
C ASN A 139 24.39 16.60 7.17
N THR A 140 23.15 16.29 7.57
CA THR A 140 22.04 16.08 6.63
C THR A 140 21.73 17.34 5.84
N ARG A 141 21.73 18.51 6.49
CA ARG A 141 21.52 19.80 5.82
C ARG A 141 22.62 20.10 4.79
N ARG A 142 23.89 19.86 5.15
CA ARG A 142 25.02 20.01 4.20
C ARG A 142 24.90 19.05 3.03
N PHE A 143 24.63 17.79 3.30
CA PHE A 143 24.43 16.78 2.26
C PHE A 143 23.32 17.19 1.26
N LEU A 144 22.16 17.65 1.76
CA LEU A 144 21.06 18.10 0.90
C LEU A 144 21.41 19.34 0.09
N ALA A 145 22.14 20.29 0.67
CA ALA A 145 22.60 21.48 -0.02
C ALA A 145 23.58 21.12 -1.17
N ASP A 146 24.48 20.17 -0.95
CA ASP A 146 25.43 19.69 -1.96
C ASP A 146 24.74 19.00 -3.15
N GLN A 147 23.52 18.51 -2.97
CA GLN A 147 22.70 17.92 -4.04
C GLN A 147 22.03 18.97 -4.95
N LYS A 148 22.42 20.22 -4.86
CA LYS A 148 21.85 21.36 -5.64
C LYS A 148 20.36 21.57 -5.39
N ALA A 149 19.91 21.36 -4.14
CA ALA A 149 18.54 21.64 -3.74
C ALA A 149 18.26 23.16 -3.88
N LEU A 150 17.05 23.49 -4.33
CA LEU A 150 16.60 24.90 -4.43
C LEU A 150 16.47 25.55 -3.05
N SER A 151 16.02 24.79 -2.07
CA SER A 151 15.98 25.16 -0.66
C SER A 151 16.08 23.93 0.21
N VAL A 152 16.63 24.09 1.41
CA VAL A 152 16.68 23.07 2.44
C VAL A 152 16.03 23.67 3.68
N ASP A 153 14.84 23.19 3.99
CA ASP A 153 14.03 23.69 5.09
C ASP A 153 13.91 22.58 6.16
N GLU A 154 13.92 22.98 7.42
CA GLU A 154 13.62 22.07 8.52
C GLU A 154 12.10 21.98 8.71
N VAL A 155 11.59 20.78 8.92
CA VAL A 155 10.17 20.53 9.14
C VAL A 155 9.88 20.64 10.64
N PRO A 156 9.18 21.67 11.10
CA PRO A 156 8.80 21.79 12.51
C PRO A 156 7.73 20.74 12.86
N HIS A 157 7.81 20.23 14.08
CA HIS A 157 6.80 19.33 14.64
C HIS A 157 5.49 20.04 14.95
#